data_8538f164c130b322fa38674fbc8666ee
#
_entry.id   8538f164c130b322fa38674fbc8666ee
#
_cell.length_a   1.000
_cell.length_b   1.000
_cell.length_c   1.000
_cell.angle_alpha   90.00
_cell.angle_beta   90.00
_cell.angle_gamma   90.00
#
_symmetry.space_group_name_H-M   'P 1'
#
loop_
_entity.id
_entity.type
_entity.pdbx_description
1 polymer ?
#
loop_
_entity_poly.entity_id
_entity_poly.type
_entity_poly.pdbx_seq_one_letter_code
_entity_poly.pdbx_strand_id
1 'polypeptide(L)'
;MTLPRPSIDDITAAADHYGFHLSEAEAAEHVALTSGALGAYDTVAKLYAEIAPAAPERAWTRPEPADNPFNAWYVTSDISTGAEGPLSGKRIAVKDNVAVAGIPMMNGSRSLEGFVPSEDATVVTRLLDAGATIAGKAVCEDLCFSGSSFTAATGPLPNPWNPEFANSGSSSGSAALLSGGVVDLAVGCDQGGSIRMPAAWGGIVGHKPTWGLVPYSGCFPIERTIDHVGPMGNSVTDVAVMLQVMAGPDGLDPRQPDGLVPQDFIAAATQDVAGLRVGVLREGFGIPGMSDPRVDDLVRESVASLEAAGATVSEVSIPIHGDGAFDIWAVIATDGAAYQMFDGNGYGLNSLGYTDPEAMEYFSAGRRAHADEIASNVRHIALSGHYGLTRFGGSYYARARRLVPGLIAAYDAALAEVDVLVMPTIPFLPGRLLDPATTSISDTVAAALGTLFNTAPFDATGHPGISVPAGLVDGLPVGMMVVGRRFDDATVLRAAAGFERVSGPFPTAP
;
A
#
# COMPACT_ATOMS: atom_id res chain seq x y z
N MET A 1 -19.16 8.52 29.17
CA MET A 1 -20.51 8.61 28.51
C MET A 1 -21.25 7.30 28.80
N THR A 2 -22.56 7.36 29.06
CA THR A 2 -23.35 6.13 29.18
C THR A 2 -23.65 5.63 27.77
N LEU A 3 -23.36 4.37 27.48
CA LEU A 3 -23.62 3.78 26.17
C LEU A 3 -25.15 3.80 25.86
N PRO A 4 -25.56 4.04 24.62
CA PRO A 4 -26.96 3.95 24.23
C PRO A 4 -27.47 2.53 24.45
N ARG A 5 -28.68 2.41 25.01
CA ARG A 5 -29.33 1.10 25.22
C ARG A 5 -30.11 0.72 23.94
N PRO A 6 -30.13 -0.57 23.58
CA PRO A 6 -30.86 -0.99 22.39
C PRO A 6 -32.37 -0.83 22.58
N SER A 7 -33.04 -0.51 21.51
CA SER A 7 -34.49 -0.54 21.37
C SER A 7 -34.97 -1.92 20.87
N ILE A 8 -36.29 -2.14 20.85
CA ILE A 8 -36.90 -3.31 20.20
C ILE A 8 -36.56 -3.33 18.69
N ASP A 9 -36.55 -2.17 18.04
CA ASP A 9 -36.22 -2.06 16.62
C ASP A 9 -34.78 -2.45 16.35
N ASP A 10 -33.80 -2.10 17.21
CA ASP A 10 -32.41 -2.51 17.08
C ASP A 10 -32.24 -4.02 17.18
N ILE A 11 -32.96 -4.66 18.11
CA ILE A 11 -32.93 -6.13 18.27
C ILE A 11 -33.64 -6.83 17.10
N THR A 12 -34.75 -6.26 16.62
CA THR A 12 -35.46 -6.81 15.46
C THR A 12 -34.61 -6.72 14.19
N ALA A 13 -33.96 -5.57 13.96
CA ALA A 13 -33.04 -5.40 12.83
C ALA A 13 -31.85 -6.39 12.89
N ALA A 14 -31.30 -6.65 14.08
CA ALA A 14 -30.26 -7.65 14.28
C ALA A 14 -30.78 -9.08 14.01
N ALA A 15 -31.99 -9.39 14.46
CA ALA A 15 -32.65 -10.70 14.22
C ALA A 15 -32.87 -10.92 12.71
N ASP A 16 -33.38 -9.93 12.00
CA ASP A 16 -33.60 -9.98 10.54
C ASP A 16 -32.28 -10.20 9.80
N HIS A 17 -31.18 -9.55 10.22
CA HIS A 17 -29.87 -9.75 9.64
C HIS A 17 -29.40 -11.22 9.71
N TYR A 18 -29.72 -11.92 10.84
CA TYR A 18 -29.37 -13.33 11.01
C TYR A 18 -30.46 -14.30 10.52
N GLY A 19 -31.61 -13.81 10.07
CA GLY A 19 -32.75 -14.63 9.69
C GLY A 19 -33.49 -15.25 10.87
N PHE A 20 -33.39 -14.63 12.07
CA PHE A 20 -34.15 -15.05 13.24
C PHE A 20 -35.53 -14.42 13.23
N HIS A 21 -36.54 -15.16 13.68
CA HIS A 21 -37.90 -14.67 13.80
C HIS A 21 -38.26 -14.58 15.30
N LEU A 22 -38.33 -13.36 15.81
CA LEU A 22 -38.64 -13.08 17.21
C LEU A 22 -40.08 -12.59 17.33
N SER A 23 -40.79 -13.06 18.36
CA SER A 23 -42.01 -12.42 18.85
C SER A 23 -41.62 -11.10 19.56
N GLU A 24 -42.60 -10.20 19.73
CA GLU A 24 -42.41 -8.94 20.47
C GLU A 24 -41.93 -9.17 21.91
N ALA A 25 -42.44 -10.23 22.55
CA ALA A 25 -42.03 -10.62 23.90
C ALA A 25 -40.56 -11.07 23.95
N GLU A 26 -40.13 -11.91 23.01
CA GLU A 26 -38.73 -12.34 22.89
C GLU A 26 -37.80 -11.15 22.55
N ALA A 27 -38.21 -10.26 21.65
CA ALA A 27 -37.43 -9.06 21.35
C ALA A 27 -37.26 -8.18 22.60
N ALA A 28 -38.30 -7.97 23.39
CA ALA A 28 -38.23 -7.21 24.63
C ALA A 28 -37.30 -7.87 25.69
N GLU A 29 -37.32 -9.19 25.80
CA GLU A 29 -36.40 -9.92 26.64
C GLU A 29 -34.95 -9.78 26.19
N HIS A 30 -34.68 -9.87 24.89
CA HIS A 30 -33.36 -9.62 24.30
C HIS A 30 -32.87 -8.17 24.51
N VAL A 31 -33.74 -7.17 24.47
CA VAL A 31 -33.40 -5.78 24.85
C VAL A 31 -32.87 -5.72 26.26
N ALA A 32 -33.55 -6.37 27.22
CA ALA A 32 -33.15 -6.37 28.63
C ALA A 32 -31.78 -7.09 28.81
N LEU A 33 -31.59 -8.26 28.19
CA LEU A 33 -30.36 -9.04 28.25
C LEU A 33 -29.19 -8.27 27.62
N THR A 34 -29.36 -7.71 26.43
CA THR A 34 -28.34 -6.92 25.73
C THR A 34 -27.99 -5.67 26.53
N SER A 35 -28.99 -4.99 27.11
CA SER A 35 -28.76 -3.83 27.99
C SER A 35 -27.90 -4.20 29.22
N GLY A 36 -28.10 -5.38 29.78
CA GLY A 36 -27.25 -5.92 30.86
C GLY A 36 -25.82 -6.21 30.38
N ALA A 37 -25.67 -6.80 29.21
CA ALA A 37 -24.36 -7.12 28.62
C ALA A 37 -23.52 -5.86 28.34
N LEU A 38 -24.13 -4.71 28.06
CA LEU A 38 -23.40 -3.43 27.86
C LEU A 38 -22.63 -2.96 29.11
N GLY A 39 -22.90 -3.54 30.30
CA GLY A 39 -22.07 -3.30 31.50
C GLY A 39 -20.62 -3.75 31.33
N ALA A 40 -20.36 -4.77 30.51
CA ALA A 40 -19.01 -5.18 30.15
C ALA A 40 -18.29 -4.15 29.27
N TYR A 41 -19.01 -3.51 28.36
CA TYR A 41 -18.47 -2.44 27.50
C TYR A 41 -18.10 -1.20 28.33
N ASP A 42 -18.95 -0.80 29.30
CA ASP A 42 -18.64 0.30 30.22
C ASP A 42 -17.36 -0.03 31.05
N THR A 43 -17.19 -1.27 31.46
CA THR A 43 -16.00 -1.71 32.19
C THR A 43 -14.74 -1.69 31.32
N VAL A 44 -14.83 -2.20 30.08
CA VAL A 44 -13.70 -2.20 29.13
C VAL A 44 -13.30 -0.75 28.77
N ALA A 45 -14.26 0.13 28.51
CA ALA A 45 -13.98 1.53 28.22
C ALA A 45 -13.27 2.23 29.39
N LYS A 46 -13.67 1.93 30.65
CA LYS A 46 -13.00 2.47 31.84
C LYS A 46 -11.58 1.96 31.98
N LEU A 47 -11.36 0.66 31.82
CA LEU A 47 -10.02 0.05 31.93
C LEU A 47 -9.10 0.57 30.81
N TYR A 48 -9.62 0.68 29.58
CA TYR A 48 -8.85 1.21 28.45
C TYR A 48 -8.45 2.68 28.66
N ALA A 49 -9.34 3.52 29.20
CA ALA A 49 -9.04 4.90 29.51
C ALA A 49 -7.86 5.10 30.50
N GLU A 50 -7.52 4.06 31.30
CA GLU A 50 -6.38 4.08 32.23
C GLU A 50 -5.03 3.86 31.51
N ILE A 51 -5.04 3.27 30.31
CA ILE A 51 -3.85 2.90 29.52
C ILE A 51 -3.81 3.56 28.14
N ALA A 52 -4.89 4.22 27.73
CA ALA A 52 -4.97 4.86 26.41
C ALA A 52 -3.82 5.86 26.23
N PRO A 53 -3.04 5.76 25.12
CA PRO A 53 -1.95 6.69 24.86
C PRO A 53 -2.51 8.09 24.59
N ALA A 54 -1.76 9.12 25.02
CA ALA A 54 -2.07 10.49 24.69
C ALA A 54 -1.23 10.95 23.50
N ALA A 55 -1.86 11.58 22.51
CA ALA A 55 -1.14 12.13 21.38
C ALA A 55 -0.13 13.20 21.85
N PRO A 56 1.14 13.13 21.42
CA PRO A 56 2.10 14.17 21.70
C PRO A 56 1.73 15.47 20.98
N GLU A 57 2.10 16.61 21.55
CA GLU A 57 2.04 17.87 20.83
C GLU A 57 3.18 17.95 19.82
N ARG A 58 2.85 17.98 18.52
CA ARG A 58 3.78 18.15 17.41
C ARG A 58 3.31 19.26 16.49
N ALA A 59 4.24 20.10 16.05
CA ALA A 59 3.92 21.19 15.11
C ALA A 59 3.70 20.64 13.70
N TRP A 60 2.65 21.12 13.06
CA TRP A 60 2.33 20.82 11.66
C TRP A 60 1.63 22.02 11.02
N THR A 61 1.63 22.06 9.69
CA THR A 61 0.99 23.10 8.90
C THR A 61 0.28 22.47 7.70
N ARG A 62 -0.94 22.91 7.39
CA ARG A 62 -1.57 22.64 6.11
C ARG A 62 -1.00 23.64 5.11
N PRO A 63 -0.26 23.19 4.06
CA PRO A 63 0.34 24.12 3.12
C PRO A 63 -0.70 24.80 2.26
N GLU A 64 -0.47 26.06 1.92
CA GLU A 64 -1.27 26.76 0.90
C GLU A 64 -1.01 26.12 -0.47
N PRO A 65 -1.97 26.23 -1.43
CA PRO A 65 -1.79 25.63 -2.75
C PRO A 65 -0.50 26.06 -3.48
N ALA A 66 -0.05 27.30 -3.26
CA ALA A 66 1.19 27.83 -3.86
C ALA A 66 2.45 27.19 -3.29
N ASP A 67 2.37 26.65 -2.05
CA ASP A 67 3.47 26.02 -1.31
C ASP A 67 3.35 24.48 -1.32
N ASN A 68 2.37 23.93 -2.06
CA ASN A 68 2.10 22.51 -2.18
C ASN A 68 2.33 22.02 -3.60
N PRO A 69 3.59 21.79 -4.00
CA PRO A 69 3.90 21.32 -5.34
C PRO A 69 3.19 20.01 -5.63
N PHE A 70 2.60 19.89 -6.81
CA PHE A 70 1.87 18.71 -7.28
C PHE A 70 0.65 18.32 -6.43
N ASN A 71 0.15 19.18 -5.53
CA ASN A 71 -0.89 18.83 -4.55
C ASN A 71 -0.51 17.59 -3.69
N ALA A 72 0.78 17.43 -3.39
CA ALA A 72 1.33 16.19 -2.84
C ALA A 72 1.37 16.13 -1.30
N TRP A 73 1.27 17.26 -0.61
CA TRP A 73 1.21 17.31 0.85
C TRP A 73 -0.23 17.41 1.36
N TYR A 74 -0.59 16.56 2.33
CA TYR A 74 -1.77 16.79 3.19
C TYR A 74 -1.43 17.79 4.29
N VAL A 75 -0.35 17.54 5.03
CA VAL A 75 0.24 18.47 5.99
C VAL A 75 1.77 18.35 5.97
N THR A 76 2.45 19.42 6.29
CA THR A 76 3.90 19.46 6.49
C THR A 76 4.25 19.50 7.97
N SER A 77 5.42 19.01 8.34
CA SER A 77 6.00 19.01 9.68
C SER A 77 7.52 19.07 9.62
N ASP A 78 8.17 19.13 10.77
CA ASP A 78 9.60 19.07 10.91
C ASP A 78 9.94 18.32 12.21
N ILE A 79 9.56 17.03 12.25
CA ILE A 79 9.65 16.22 13.46
C ILE A 79 10.96 15.46 13.45
N SER A 80 11.79 15.69 14.46
CA SER A 80 13.04 14.99 14.72
C SER A 80 13.20 14.75 16.22
N THR A 81 13.82 13.64 16.60
CA THR A 81 14.18 13.33 17.98
C THR A 81 15.58 13.86 18.33
N GLY A 82 16.37 14.30 17.35
CA GLY A 82 17.77 14.64 17.53
C GLY A 82 18.67 13.40 17.65
N ALA A 83 18.15 12.19 17.42
CA ALA A 83 18.96 10.98 17.34
C ALA A 83 19.94 11.05 16.16
N GLU A 84 21.11 10.41 16.31
CA GLU A 84 22.06 10.22 15.22
C GLU A 84 22.00 8.78 14.72
N GLY A 85 22.06 8.60 13.39
CA GLY A 85 21.96 7.28 12.79
C GLY A 85 22.11 7.31 11.27
N PRO A 86 21.84 6.20 10.61
CA PRO A 86 22.05 6.06 9.15
C PRO A 86 21.15 6.97 8.30
N LEU A 87 20.11 7.55 8.87
CA LEU A 87 19.19 8.49 8.21
C LEU A 87 19.36 9.94 8.67
N SER A 88 20.44 10.26 9.41
CA SER A 88 20.72 11.64 9.85
C SER A 88 20.78 12.60 8.65
N GLY A 89 20.02 13.70 8.76
CA GLY A 89 19.90 14.72 7.72
C GLY A 89 18.92 14.38 6.58
N LYS A 90 18.33 13.18 6.55
CA LYS A 90 17.32 12.80 5.57
C LYS A 90 15.94 13.30 5.97
N ARG A 91 15.25 13.95 5.04
CA ARG A 91 13.86 14.41 5.16
C ARG A 91 12.94 13.38 4.51
N ILE A 92 11.98 12.87 5.30
CA ILE A 92 11.12 11.74 4.88
C ILE A 92 9.66 12.18 4.84
N ALA A 93 8.99 11.97 3.69
CA ALA A 93 7.55 12.07 3.57
C ALA A 93 6.90 10.73 3.99
N VAL A 94 5.83 10.80 4.77
CA VAL A 94 5.09 9.60 5.22
C VAL A 94 3.72 9.56 4.54
N LYS A 95 3.44 8.48 3.83
CA LYS A 95 2.13 8.27 3.18
C LYS A 95 1.00 8.42 4.20
N ASP A 96 -0.10 9.06 3.80
CA ASP A 96 -1.11 9.52 4.74
C ASP A 96 -1.98 8.41 5.36
N ASN A 97 -1.81 7.15 4.98
CA ASN A 97 -2.39 6.00 5.69
C ASN A 97 -1.51 5.46 6.85
N VAL A 98 -0.31 6.02 7.06
CA VAL A 98 0.62 5.63 8.13
C VAL A 98 0.53 6.64 9.26
N ALA A 99 0.26 6.20 10.47
CA ALA A 99 0.09 7.06 11.64
C ALA A 99 1.40 7.76 12.03
N VAL A 100 1.32 9.07 12.22
CA VAL A 100 2.33 9.90 12.86
C VAL A 100 1.64 10.57 14.03
N ALA A 101 1.99 10.23 15.25
CA ALA A 101 1.33 10.69 16.46
C ALA A 101 1.30 12.23 16.54
N GLY A 102 0.17 12.80 16.92
CA GLY A 102 -0.01 14.25 17.02
C GLY A 102 -0.14 15.00 15.69
N ILE A 103 -0.10 14.29 14.55
CA ILE A 103 -0.24 14.86 13.21
C ILE A 103 -1.53 14.36 12.58
N PRO A 104 -2.39 15.23 12.03
CA PRO A 104 -3.63 14.81 11.41
C PRO A 104 -3.38 13.92 10.19
N MET A 105 -4.25 12.92 10.01
CA MET A 105 -4.31 12.08 8.83
C MET A 105 -5.74 12.01 8.28
N MET A 106 -5.86 11.76 6.97
CA MET A 106 -7.13 11.56 6.31
C MET A 106 -7.16 10.30 5.41
N ASN A 107 -6.02 9.68 5.16
CA ASN A 107 -5.90 8.52 4.27
C ASN A 107 -6.56 8.77 2.88
N GLY A 108 -6.35 9.95 2.33
CA GLY A 108 -6.94 10.39 1.06
C GLY A 108 -8.47 10.58 1.06
N SER A 109 -9.14 10.37 2.19
CA SER A 109 -10.60 10.30 2.32
C SER A 109 -11.17 11.29 3.34
N ARG A 110 -12.32 11.90 3.01
CA ARG A 110 -13.08 12.70 4.00
C ARG A 110 -13.49 11.87 5.22
N SER A 111 -13.57 10.56 5.07
CA SER A 111 -13.96 9.64 6.15
C SER A 111 -13.02 9.67 7.37
N LEU A 112 -11.76 10.05 7.17
CA LEU A 112 -10.75 10.19 8.24
C LEU A 112 -10.21 11.61 8.38
N GLU A 113 -10.73 12.57 7.64
CA GLU A 113 -10.21 13.94 7.69
C GLU A 113 -10.26 14.53 9.11
N GLY A 114 -9.10 14.94 9.62
CA GLY A 114 -8.97 15.53 10.94
C GLY A 114 -8.72 14.52 12.06
N PHE A 115 -8.65 13.22 11.79
CA PHE A 115 -8.20 12.23 12.77
C PHE A 115 -6.74 12.46 13.14
N VAL A 116 -6.42 12.47 14.43
CA VAL A 116 -5.04 12.64 14.95
C VAL A 116 -4.66 11.39 15.73
N PRO A 117 -3.75 10.55 15.21
CA PRO A 117 -3.26 9.37 15.89
C PRO A 117 -2.58 9.71 17.23
N SER A 118 -2.76 8.85 18.22
CA SER A 118 -2.10 8.97 19.53
C SER A 118 -0.71 8.32 19.58
N GLU A 119 -0.41 7.41 18.65
CA GLU A 119 0.85 6.67 18.56
C GLU A 119 1.46 6.77 17.16
N ASP A 120 2.80 6.72 17.11
CA ASP A 120 3.52 6.55 15.85
C ASP A 120 3.40 5.10 15.35
N ALA A 121 3.23 4.91 14.05
CA ALA A 121 3.47 3.60 13.44
C ALA A 121 4.89 3.13 13.74
N THR A 122 5.10 1.81 13.90
CA THR A 122 6.44 1.25 14.18
C THR A 122 7.50 1.76 13.20
N VAL A 123 7.17 1.86 11.91
CA VAL A 123 8.12 2.36 10.90
C VAL A 123 8.49 3.83 11.15
N VAL A 124 7.58 4.67 11.61
CA VAL A 124 7.84 6.08 11.94
C VAL A 124 8.77 6.21 13.14
N THR A 125 8.50 5.45 14.21
CA THR A 125 9.40 5.40 15.38
C THR A 125 10.82 5.02 14.97
N ARG A 126 10.98 3.95 14.18
CA ARG A 126 12.30 3.49 13.71
C ARG A 126 13.03 4.52 12.86
N LEU A 127 12.32 5.22 11.98
CA LEU A 127 12.91 6.28 11.15
C LEU A 127 13.40 7.45 12.01
N LEU A 128 12.62 7.87 13.00
CA LEU A 128 13.00 8.91 13.94
C LEU A 128 14.20 8.49 14.79
N ASP A 129 14.24 7.26 15.29
CA ASP A 129 15.36 6.69 16.08
C ASP A 129 16.63 6.55 15.23
N ALA A 130 16.50 6.39 13.92
CA ALA A 130 17.63 6.37 12.97
C ALA A 130 18.11 7.76 12.53
N GLY A 131 17.56 8.83 13.12
CA GLY A 131 18.02 10.21 12.89
C GLY A 131 17.30 10.95 11.78
N ALA A 132 16.23 10.39 11.20
CA ALA A 132 15.46 11.05 10.16
C ALA A 132 14.63 12.22 10.69
N THR A 133 14.27 13.13 9.78
CA THR A 133 13.25 14.16 10.00
C THR A 133 11.99 13.79 9.25
N ILE A 134 10.84 13.67 9.93
CA ILE A 134 9.54 13.48 9.27
C ILE A 134 9.04 14.84 8.77
N ALA A 135 9.03 14.99 7.45
CA ALA A 135 8.72 16.24 6.76
C ALA A 135 7.20 16.49 6.59
N GLY A 136 6.38 15.48 6.82
CA GLY A 136 4.92 15.61 6.75
C GLY A 136 4.22 14.36 6.23
N LYS A 137 2.90 14.52 6.00
CA LYS A 137 2.02 13.47 5.47
C LYS A 137 1.79 13.72 3.98
N ALA A 138 2.22 12.74 3.16
CA ALA A 138 2.04 12.76 1.71
C ALA A 138 0.65 12.26 1.32
N VAL A 139 -0.04 12.97 0.46
CA VAL A 139 -1.37 12.60 -0.05
C VAL A 139 -1.33 11.19 -0.65
N CYS A 140 -2.36 10.42 -0.40
CA CYS A 140 -2.62 9.15 -1.05
C CYS A 140 -4.02 9.14 -1.68
N GLU A 141 -4.27 8.20 -2.55
CA GLU A 141 -5.58 7.98 -3.14
C GLU A 141 -6.63 7.62 -2.07
N ASP A 142 -7.91 7.85 -2.35
CA ASP A 142 -9.01 7.61 -1.40
C ASP A 142 -8.94 6.18 -0.84
N LEU A 143 -8.78 6.08 0.48
CA LEU A 143 -8.57 4.85 1.25
C LEU A 143 -7.51 3.92 0.65
N CYS A 144 -6.52 4.48 -0.04
CA CYS A 144 -5.44 3.76 -0.72
C CYS A 144 -5.89 2.76 -1.81
N PHE A 145 -7.11 2.86 -2.31
CA PHE A 145 -7.69 1.85 -3.22
C PHE A 145 -7.73 2.32 -4.68
N SER A 146 -6.61 2.85 -5.19
CA SER A 146 -6.51 3.29 -6.58
C SER A 146 -5.05 3.28 -7.06
N GLY A 147 -4.81 2.81 -8.27
CA GLY A 147 -3.53 2.92 -8.99
C GLY A 147 -3.42 4.16 -9.86
N SER A 148 -4.37 5.09 -9.75
CA SER A 148 -4.34 6.40 -10.43
C SER A 148 -3.72 7.49 -9.55
N SER A 149 -3.98 8.78 -9.83
CA SER A 149 -3.56 9.88 -8.97
C SER A 149 -4.61 11.02 -8.93
N PHE A 150 -5.90 10.66 -8.98
CA PHE A 150 -6.97 11.67 -9.04
C PHE A 150 -8.15 11.39 -8.10
N THR A 151 -8.11 10.33 -7.29
CA THR A 151 -9.24 9.95 -6.41
C THR A 151 -9.13 10.51 -5.00
N ALA A 152 -7.99 11.10 -4.62
CA ALA A 152 -7.81 11.71 -3.32
C ALA A 152 -8.83 12.85 -3.08
N ALA A 153 -9.39 12.93 -1.87
CA ALA A 153 -10.34 13.99 -1.50
C ALA A 153 -9.75 15.41 -1.51
N THR A 154 -8.40 15.51 -1.55
CA THR A 154 -7.68 16.78 -1.73
C THR A 154 -7.57 17.21 -3.19
N GLY A 155 -8.02 16.38 -4.13
CA GLY A 155 -7.99 16.61 -5.56
C GLY A 155 -6.85 15.88 -6.30
N PRO A 156 -6.83 15.98 -7.64
CA PRO A 156 -5.86 15.30 -8.49
C PRO A 156 -4.40 15.69 -8.22
N LEU A 157 -3.49 14.72 -8.38
CA LEU A 157 -2.05 14.90 -8.32
C LEU A 157 -1.45 14.75 -9.72
N PRO A 158 -0.92 15.83 -10.32
CA PRO A 158 -0.27 15.76 -11.62
C PRO A 158 1.08 15.04 -11.54
N ASN A 159 1.49 14.43 -12.66
CA ASN A 159 2.80 13.84 -12.79
C ASN A 159 3.88 14.95 -12.87
N PRO A 160 4.93 14.92 -12.03
CA PRO A 160 6.00 15.92 -12.08
C PRO A 160 6.73 16.00 -13.43
N TRP A 161 6.78 14.91 -14.20
CA TRP A 161 7.39 14.89 -15.54
C TRP A 161 6.55 15.61 -16.60
N ASN A 162 5.23 15.51 -16.48
CA ASN A 162 4.29 16.22 -17.33
C ASN A 162 2.93 16.33 -16.64
N PRO A 163 2.50 17.54 -16.27
CA PRO A 163 1.27 17.72 -15.45
C PRO A 163 -0.04 17.36 -16.16
N GLU A 164 -0.01 17.08 -17.46
CA GLU A 164 -1.20 16.58 -18.17
C GLU A 164 -1.47 15.11 -17.94
N PHE A 165 -0.53 14.38 -17.32
CA PHE A 165 -0.60 12.94 -17.09
C PHE A 165 -0.72 12.58 -15.61
N ALA A 166 -1.23 11.37 -15.35
CA ALA A 166 -1.34 10.80 -14.03
C ALA A 166 0.04 10.38 -13.46
N ASN A 167 0.22 10.50 -12.14
CA ASN A 167 1.45 10.11 -11.44
C ASN A 167 1.36 8.68 -10.87
N SER A 168 0.26 7.97 -11.11
CA SER A 168 -0.08 6.70 -10.45
C SER A 168 -0.25 6.83 -8.94
N GLY A 169 -0.66 5.72 -8.30
CA GLY A 169 -1.02 5.65 -6.89
C GLY A 169 -0.90 4.22 -6.34
N SER A 170 -1.31 4.04 -5.12
CA SER A 170 -1.95 5.00 -4.19
C SER A 170 -0.96 5.82 -3.37
N SER A 171 0.37 5.58 -3.42
CA SER A 171 1.40 6.44 -2.80
C SER A 171 1.74 7.62 -3.73
N SER A 172 0.72 8.29 -4.28
CA SER A 172 0.84 9.32 -5.31
C SER A 172 1.63 10.54 -4.84
N GLY A 173 1.34 11.06 -3.64
CA GLY A 173 2.07 12.17 -3.04
C GLY A 173 3.52 11.82 -2.70
N SER A 174 3.76 10.62 -2.14
CA SER A 174 5.12 10.14 -1.84
C SER A 174 6.01 10.14 -3.10
N ALA A 175 5.48 9.62 -4.21
CA ALA A 175 6.20 9.59 -5.48
C ALA A 175 6.40 10.99 -6.06
N ALA A 176 5.37 11.84 -6.05
CA ALA A 176 5.48 13.20 -6.61
C ALA A 176 6.51 14.05 -5.86
N LEU A 177 6.58 13.94 -4.53
CA LEU A 177 7.57 14.66 -3.71
C LEU A 177 9.01 14.19 -3.97
N LEU A 178 9.21 12.90 -4.19
CA LEU A 178 10.51 12.35 -4.57
C LEU A 178 10.92 12.75 -5.98
N SER A 179 10.04 12.57 -6.96
CA SER A 179 10.25 12.95 -8.36
C SER A 179 10.59 14.44 -8.51
N GLY A 180 9.90 15.30 -7.74
CA GLY A 180 10.12 16.74 -7.71
C GLY A 180 11.27 17.19 -6.82
N GLY A 181 12.03 16.28 -6.21
CA GLY A 181 13.20 16.61 -5.37
C GLY A 181 12.87 17.35 -4.07
N VAL A 182 11.63 17.22 -3.56
CA VAL A 182 11.15 17.93 -2.35
C VAL A 182 11.60 17.24 -1.06
N VAL A 183 11.74 15.93 -1.11
CA VAL A 183 12.20 15.08 0.01
C VAL A 183 13.25 14.09 -0.47
N ASP A 184 14.05 13.55 0.48
CA ASP A 184 15.11 12.59 0.19
C ASP A 184 14.57 11.15 0.06
N LEU A 185 13.60 10.80 0.88
CA LEU A 185 12.98 9.48 1.00
C LEU A 185 11.49 9.60 1.28
N ALA A 186 10.74 8.54 1.06
CA ALA A 186 9.35 8.48 1.45
C ALA A 186 8.93 7.08 1.89
N VAL A 187 7.95 7.02 2.79
CA VAL A 187 7.22 5.79 3.12
C VAL A 187 6.06 5.65 2.15
N GLY A 188 5.92 4.47 1.56
CA GLY A 188 4.76 4.04 0.78
C GLY A 188 4.10 2.80 1.36
N CYS A 189 2.88 2.50 0.93
CA CYS A 189 2.21 1.22 1.19
C CYS A 189 1.75 0.60 -0.13
N ASP A 190 1.70 -0.74 -0.19
CA ASP A 190 1.45 -1.51 -1.41
C ASP A 190 0.54 -2.69 -1.11
N GLN A 191 -0.62 -2.75 -1.75
CA GLN A 191 -1.62 -3.80 -1.61
C GLN A 191 -1.97 -4.46 -2.95
N GLY A 192 -1.51 -3.82 -4.03
CA GLY A 192 -1.67 -4.31 -5.40
C GLY A 192 -0.62 -3.71 -6.35
N GLY A 193 0.29 -2.85 -5.82
CA GLY A 193 1.29 -2.16 -6.62
C GLY A 193 1.57 -0.73 -6.16
N SER A 194 0.96 -0.28 -5.06
CA SER A 194 0.91 1.13 -4.68
C SER A 194 2.22 1.76 -4.17
N ILE A 195 3.33 1.03 -4.09
CA ILE A 195 4.71 1.54 -4.01
C ILE A 195 5.33 1.51 -5.42
N ARG A 196 5.21 0.37 -6.09
CA ARG A 196 5.92 0.04 -7.33
C ARG A 196 5.36 0.81 -8.52
N MET A 197 4.04 0.93 -8.64
CA MET A 197 3.39 1.65 -9.74
C MET A 197 3.71 3.15 -9.73
N PRO A 198 3.52 3.91 -8.61
CA PRO A 198 3.91 5.31 -8.61
C PRO A 198 5.43 5.52 -8.72
N ALA A 199 6.24 4.53 -8.30
CA ALA A 199 7.68 4.56 -8.59
C ALA A 199 7.97 4.46 -10.09
N ALA A 200 7.24 3.61 -10.82
CA ALA A 200 7.41 3.43 -12.27
C ALA A 200 7.08 4.70 -13.06
N TRP A 201 5.93 5.33 -12.80
CA TRP A 201 5.51 6.53 -13.52
C TRP A 201 6.12 7.84 -12.97
N GLY A 202 6.61 7.80 -11.72
CA GLY A 202 7.36 8.91 -11.11
C GLY A 202 8.84 8.93 -11.48
N GLY A 203 9.38 7.87 -12.08
CA GLY A 203 10.81 7.77 -12.39
C GLY A 203 11.70 7.68 -11.12
N ILE A 204 11.24 7.00 -10.10
CA ILE A 204 11.91 6.81 -8.82
C ILE A 204 12.03 5.32 -8.49
N VAL A 205 12.70 4.99 -7.39
CA VAL A 205 12.84 3.63 -6.86
C VAL A 205 11.78 3.38 -5.79
N GLY A 206 11.04 2.28 -5.90
CA GLY A 206 10.07 1.88 -4.89
C GLY A 206 10.13 0.38 -4.58
N HIS A 207 10.42 0.02 -3.34
CA HIS A 207 10.56 -1.37 -2.91
C HIS A 207 9.37 -1.81 -2.05
N LYS A 208 8.62 -2.80 -2.54
CA LYS A 208 7.66 -3.56 -1.77
C LYS A 208 8.39 -4.74 -1.11
N PRO A 209 8.62 -4.72 0.20
CA PRO A 209 9.32 -5.81 0.88
C PRO A 209 8.54 -7.13 0.83
N THR A 210 9.18 -8.22 1.21
CA THR A 210 8.48 -9.47 1.54
C THR A 210 7.39 -9.23 2.57
N TRP A 211 6.22 -9.85 2.37
CA TRP A 211 5.11 -9.76 3.33
C TRP A 211 5.55 -10.21 4.72
N GLY A 212 5.35 -9.34 5.72
CA GLY A 212 5.78 -9.56 7.09
C GLY A 212 7.26 -9.24 7.39
N LEU A 213 8.07 -8.78 6.42
CA LEU A 213 9.44 -8.32 6.70
C LEU A 213 9.45 -6.98 7.44
N VAL A 214 8.59 -6.05 7.04
CA VAL A 214 8.37 -4.76 7.68
C VAL A 214 7.02 -4.79 8.40
N PRO A 215 6.95 -4.41 9.69
CA PRO A 215 5.69 -4.40 10.43
C PRO A 215 4.72 -3.35 9.90
N TYR A 216 3.44 -3.69 9.88
CA TYR A 216 2.36 -2.81 9.44
C TYR A 216 1.62 -2.13 10.62
N SER A 217 2.12 -2.29 11.85
CA SER A 217 1.54 -1.70 13.05
C SER A 217 1.50 -0.18 12.96
N GLY A 218 0.32 0.39 13.15
CA GLY A 218 0.06 1.83 12.98
C GLY A 218 -0.22 2.28 11.55
N CYS A 219 -0.32 1.36 10.56
CA CYS A 219 -0.80 1.68 9.22
C CYS A 219 -2.30 1.35 9.11
N PHE A 220 -3.09 2.22 8.47
CA PHE A 220 -4.50 1.93 8.21
C PHE A 220 -4.60 0.84 7.12
N PRO A 221 -5.22 -0.30 7.42
CA PRO A 221 -5.20 -1.46 6.51
C PRO A 221 -6.31 -1.42 5.48
N ILE A 222 -6.07 -2.11 4.35
CA ILE A 222 -7.08 -2.48 3.36
C ILE A 222 -7.52 -3.93 3.60
N GLU A 223 -6.55 -4.86 3.52
CA GLU A 223 -6.74 -6.30 3.72
C GLU A 223 -5.39 -6.88 4.19
N ARG A 224 -5.35 -7.39 5.42
CA ARG A 224 -4.10 -7.72 6.11
C ARG A 224 -3.23 -8.76 5.41
N THR A 225 -3.80 -9.60 4.56
CA THR A 225 -3.03 -10.64 3.86
C THR A 225 -2.33 -10.16 2.60
N ILE A 226 -2.61 -8.91 2.16
CA ILE A 226 -1.97 -8.26 1.02
C ILE A 226 -1.33 -6.91 1.37
N ASP A 227 -1.51 -6.41 2.58
CA ASP A 227 -0.96 -5.13 3.02
C ASP A 227 0.56 -5.19 3.20
N HIS A 228 1.28 -4.25 2.57
CA HIS A 228 2.72 -4.02 2.72
C HIS A 228 3.02 -2.54 2.98
N VAL A 229 4.09 -2.27 3.70
CA VAL A 229 4.69 -0.92 3.85
C VAL A 229 6.16 -1.00 3.49
N GLY A 230 6.68 0.00 2.79
CA GLY A 230 8.06 -0.05 2.34
C GLY A 230 8.63 1.31 1.92
N PRO A 231 9.96 1.35 1.64
CA PRO A 231 10.68 2.55 1.30
C PRO A 231 10.55 2.93 -0.18
N MET A 232 10.56 4.25 -0.43
CA MET A 232 10.66 4.86 -1.75
C MET A 232 11.77 5.92 -1.72
N GLY A 233 12.52 6.08 -2.81
CA GLY A 233 13.63 7.01 -2.91
C GLY A 233 14.11 7.22 -4.34
N ASN A 234 15.14 8.07 -4.53
CA ASN A 234 15.71 8.36 -5.84
C ASN A 234 16.93 7.47 -6.19
N SER A 235 17.36 6.60 -5.25
CA SER A 235 18.41 5.61 -5.49
C SER A 235 18.11 4.30 -4.76
N VAL A 236 18.59 3.19 -5.31
CA VAL A 236 18.48 1.87 -4.68
C VAL A 236 19.26 1.83 -3.36
N THR A 237 20.38 2.53 -3.27
CA THR A 237 21.19 2.62 -2.05
C THR A 237 20.42 3.28 -0.90
N ASP A 238 19.75 4.42 -1.14
CA ASP A 238 18.95 5.09 -0.11
C ASP A 238 17.75 4.23 0.31
N VAL A 239 17.10 3.55 -0.64
CA VAL A 239 16.01 2.59 -0.37
C VAL A 239 16.49 1.41 0.48
N ALA A 240 17.70 0.88 0.21
CA ALA A 240 18.28 -0.20 1.01
C ALA A 240 18.60 0.23 2.45
N VAL A 241 19.13 1.44 2.65
CA VAL A 241 19.37 2.01 3.99
C VAL A 241 18.06 2.17 4.75
N MET A 242 17.02 2.72 4.09
CA MET A 242 15.73 2.91 4.72
C MET A 242 15.05 1.56 5.04
N LEU A 243 15.15 0.56 4.14
CA LEU A 243 14.63 -0.79 4.41
C LEU A 243 15.34 -1.42 5.61
N GLN A 244 16.66 -1.26 5.73
CA GLN A 244 17.45 -1.79 6.86
C GLN A 244 16.94 -1.25 8.20
N VAL A 245 16.51 0.01 8.23
CA VAL A 245 15.93 0.65 9.42
C VAL A 245 14.50 0.16 9.67
N MET A 246 13.68 0.01 8.62
CA MET A 246 12.26 -0.33 8.76
C MET A 246 12.02 -1.80 9.08
N ALA A 247 12.88 -2.72 8.62
CA ALA A 247 12.69 -4.18 8.69
C ALA A 247 12.86 -4.76 10.09
N GLY A 248 12.26 -5.92 10.31
CA GLY A 248 12.39 -6.72 11.53
C GLY A 248 11.15 -6.72 12.42
N PRO A 249 11.10 -7.62 13.42
CA PRO A 249 9.91 -7.83 14.25
C PRO A 249 9.68 -6.65 15.19
N ASP A 250 8.41 -6.29 15.42
CA ASP A 250 8.00 -5.29 16.41
C ASP A 250 7.25 -5.89 17.62
N GLY A 251 6.91 -7.18 17.55
CA GLY A 251 6.13 -7.86 18.58
C GLY A 251 4.63 -7.51 18.59
N LEU A 252 4.17 -6.68 17.65
CA LEU A 252 2.79 -6.21 17.53
C LEU A 252 2.11 -6.75 16.26
N ASP A 253 2.88 -6.99 15.19
CA ASP A 253 2.36 -7.47 13.92
C ASP A 253 2.44 -9.00 13.85
N PRO A 254 1.30 -9.72 13.96
CA PRO A 254 1.28 -11.19 13.99
C PRO A 254 1.59 -11.82 12.62
N ARG A 255 1.77 -11.03 11.58
CA ARG A 255 2.14 -11.49 10.24
C ARG A 255 3.64 -11.79 10.11
N GLN A 256 4.44 -11.29 11.05
CA GLN A 256 5.87 -11.48 11.08
C GLN A 256 6.21 -12.90 11.56
N PRO A 257 7.07 -13.64 10.84
CA PRO A 257 7.46 -14.99 11.26
C PRO A 257 8.31 -14.96 12.51
N ASP A 258 8.17 -15.98 13.35
CA ASP A 258 9.01 -16.17 14.52
C ASP A 258 10.49 -16.25 14.12
N GLY A 259 11.33 -15.57 14.87
CA GLY A 259 12.78 -15.58 14.63
C GLY A 259 13.23 -14.80 13.39
N LEU A 260 12.40 -13.91 12.86
CA LEU A 260 12.76 -13.05 11.73
C LEU A 260 14.02 -12.23 12.04
N VAL A 261 15.04 -12.40 11.23
CA VAL A 261 16.27 -11.59 11.25
C VAL A 261 16.43 -10.96 9.86
N PRO A 262 16.38 -9.63 9.74
CA PRO A 262 16.62 -8.96 8.47
C PRO A 262 18.02 -9.26 7.93
N GLN A 263 18.13 -9.37 6.60
CA GLN A 263 19.41 -9.48 5.89
C GLN A 263 20.17 -8.15 5.94
N ASP A 264 21.43 -8.15 5.53
CA ASP A 264 22.20 -6.91 5.32
C ASP A 264 21.88 -6.32 3.94
N PHE A 265 20.84 -5.50 3.88
CA PHE A 265 20.35 -4.88 2.64
C PHE A 265 21.34 -3.85 2.10
N ILE A 266 22.05 -3.15 2.98
CA ILE A 266 23.05 -2.14 2.60
C ILE A 266 24.22 -2.82 1.88
N ALA A 267 24.75 -3.89 2.46
CA ALA A 267 25.84 -4.65 1.84
C ALA A 267 25.39 -5.27 0.51
N ALA A 268 24.17 -5.80 0.42
CA ALA A 268 23.62 -6.36 -0.81
C ALA A 268 23.55 -5.33 -1.95
N ALA A 269 23.13 -4.10 -1.68
CA ALA A 269 23.06 -3.02 -2.66
C ALA A 269 24.44 -2.59 -3.21
N THR A 270 25.56 -2.96 -2.56
CA THR A 270 26.91 -2.68 -3.06
C THR A 270 27.48 -3.74 -3.99
N GLN A 271 26.84 -4.92 -4.05
CA GLN A 271 27.30 -6.04 -4.87
C GLN A 271 27.01 -5.83 -6.36
N ASP A 272 27.88 -6.38 -7.22
CA ASP A 272 27.64 -6.36 -8.67
C ASP A 272 26.61 -7.42 -9.10
N VAL A 273 26.21 -7.38 -10.38
CA VAL A 273 25.26 -8.33 -10.97
C VAL A 273 25.93 -9.58 -11.56
N ALA A 274 27.26 -9.64 -11.54
CA ALA A 274 27.98 -10.78 -12.12
C ALA A 274 27.54 -12.09 -11.45
N GLY A 275 27.18 -13.06 -12.29
CA GLY A 275 26.70 -14.36 -11.87
C GLY A 275 25.25 -14.42 -11.40
N LEU A 276 24.50 -13.29 -11.37
CA LEU A 276 23.04 -13.34 -11.15
C LEU A 276 22.35 -13.99 -12.35
N ARG A 277 21.35 -14.82 -12.04
CA ARG A 277 20.44 -15.43 -13.04
C ARG A 277 19.16 -14.60 -13.07
N VAL A 278 18.91 -13.94 -14.18
CA VAL A 278 17.75 -13.04 -14.40
C VAL A 278 16.77 -13.73 -15.33
N GLY A 279 15.56 -13.96 -14.85
CA GLY A 279 14.45 -14.53 -15.62
C GLY A 279 13.53 -13.42 -16.17
N VAL A 280 13.42 -13.32 -17.49
CA VAL A 280 12.43 -12.45 -18.14
C VAL A 280 11.09 -13.16 -18.10
N LEU A 281 10.14 -12.65 -17.31
CA LEU A 281 8.82 -13.27 -17.18
C LEU A 281 7.97 -12.97 -18.42
N ARG A 282 7.81 -13.97 -19.29
CA ARG A 282 7.15 -13.81 -20.58
C ARG A 282 5.74 -13.24 -20.49
N GLU A 283 4.95 -13.72 -19.57
CA GLU A 283 3.56 -13.31 -19.36
C GLU A 283 3.39 -11.88 -18.83
N GLY A 284 4.48 -11.25 -18.38
CA GLY A 284 4.49 -9.82 -17.98
C GLY A 284 4.68 -8.85 -19.15
N PHE A 285 4.88 -9.37 -20.38
CA PHE A 285 5.08 -8.60 -21.62
C PHE A 285 3.99 -8.93 -22.64
N GLY A 286 3.75 -8.04 -23.59
CA GLY A 286 2.86 -8.29 -24.72
C GLY A 286 1.43 -8.61 -24.32
N ILE A 287 0.94 -8.08 -23.22
CA ILE A 287 -0.39 -8.38 -22.68
C ILE A 287 -1.45 -7.83 -23.63
N PRO A 288 -2.32 -8.69 -24.18
CA PRO A 288 -3.30 -8.27 -25.20
C PRO A 288 -4.22 -7.14 -24.71
N GLY A 289 -4.30 -6.07 -25.50
CA GLY A 289 -5.12 -4.89 -25.20
C GLY A 289 -4.60 -4.00 -24.07
N MET A 290 -3.41 -4.28 -23.51
CA MET A 290 -2.84 -3.53 -22.41
C MET A 290 -1.41 -3.02 -22.72
N SER A 291 -0.49 -3.89 -23.14
CA SER A 291 0.92 -3.51 -23.33
C SER A 291 1.14 -2.47 -24.43
N ASP A 292 1.97 -1.46 -24.13
CA ASP A 292 2.61 -0.61 -25.12
C ASP A 292 3.94 -1.25 -25.55
N PRO A 293 4.12 -1.60 -26.84
CA PRO A 293 5.36 -2.25 -27.30
C PRO A 293 6.63 -1.45 -26.98
N ARG A 294 6.54 -0.11 -26.93
CA ARG A 294 7.69 0.75 -26.61
C ARG A 294 8.15 0.60 -25.16
N VAL A 295 7.20 0.34 -24.25
CA VAL A 295 7.48 0.03 -22.84
C VAL A 295 8.14 -1.34 -22.74
N ASP A 296 7.58 -2.34 -23.42
CA ASP A 296 8.12 -3.70 -23.45
C ASP A 296 9.55 -3.73 -24.01
N ASP A 297 9.79 -3.04 -25.13
CA ASP A 297 11.10 -2.94 -25.77
C ASP A 297 12.13 -2.28 -24.85
N LEU A 298 11.79 -1.15 -24.23
CA LEU A 298 12.69 -0.44 -23.32
C LEU A 298 13.08 -1.29 -22.10
N VAL A 299 12.14 -2.05 -21.53
CA VAL A 299 12.44 -2.94 -20.41
C VAL A 299 13.31 -4.12 -20.86
N ARG A 300 13.10 -4.67 -22.06
CA ARG A 300 13.99 -5.72 -22.63
C ARG A 300 15.40 -5.18 -22.90
N GLU A 301 15.55 -3.95 -23.37
CA GLU A 301 16.86 -3.28 -23.53
C GLU A 301 17.55 -3.10 -22.15
N SER A 302 16.80 -2.73 -21.13
CA SER A 302 17.29 -2.63 -19.74
C SER A 302 17.82 -3.97 -19.24
N VAL A 303 17.11 -5.06 -19.51
CA VAL A 303 17.56 -6.43 -19.16
C VAL A 303 18.84 -6.82 -19.92
N ALA A 304 18.94 -6.47 -21.21
CA ALA A 304 20.15 -6.73 -22.01
C ALA A 304 21.39 -6.01 -21.43
N SER A 305 21.20 -4.84 -20.78
CA SER A 305 22.29 -4.16 -20.11
C SER A 305 22.81 -4.90 -18.87
N LEU A 306 21.93 -5.62 -18.15
CA LEU A 306 22.34 -6.52 -17.04
C LEU A 306 23.14 -7.70 -17.56
N GLU A 307 22.78 -8.27 -18.71
CA GLU A 307 23.54 -9.34 -19.35
C GLU A 307 24.95 -8.87 -19.75
N ALA A 308 25.04 -7.68 -20.34
CA ALA A 308 26.33 -7.04 -20.67
C ALA A 308 27.20 -6.79 -19.43
N ALA A 309 26.60 -6.61 -18.25
CA ALA A 309 27.28 -6.45 -16.97
C ALA A 309 27.64 -7.79 -16.26
N GLY A 310 27.37 -8.94 -16.89
CA GLY A 310 27.78 -10.27 -16.41
C GLY A 310 26.69 -11.09 -15.73
N ALA A 311 25.43 -10.66 -15.76
CA ALA A 311 24.29 -11.50 -15.40
C ALA A 311 24.03 -12.55 -16.51
N THR A 312 23.38 -13.65 -16.13
CA THR A 312 22.85 -14.62 -17.10
C THR A 312 21.37 -14.38 -17.27
N VAL A 313 20.92 -14.08 -18.49
CA VAL A 313 19.52 -13.78 -18.80
C VAL A 313 18.87 -14.98 -19.51
N SER A 314 17.67 -15.33 -19.10
CA SER A 314 16.84 -16.35 -19.76
C SER A 314 15.37 -15.97 -19.71
N GLU A 315 14.58 -16.46 -20.68
CA GLU A 315 13.12 -16.32 -20.64
C GLU A 315 12.52 -17.38 -19.68
N VAL A 316 11.56 -16.96 -18.88
CA VAL A 316 10.81 -17.78 -17.93
C VAL A 316 9.34 -17.67 -18.22
N SER A 317 8.61 -18.79 -18.19
CA SER A 317 7.16 -18.83 -18.37
C SER A 317 6.47 -19.29 -17.10
N ILE A 318 5.51 -18.50 -16.64
CA ILE A 318 4.63 -18.81 -15.51
C ILE A 318 3.18 -18.53 -15.97
N PRO A 319 2.54 -19.48 -16.68
CA PRO A 319 1.27 -19.22 -17.36
C PRO A 319 0.18 -18.64 -16.45
N ILE A 320 0.11 -19.06 -15.19
CA ILE A 320 -0.87 -18.56 -14.23
C ILE A 320 -0.72 -17.05 -13.96
N HIS A 321 0.46 -16.44 -14.23
CA HIS A 321 0.63 -14.99 -14.13
C HIS A 321 -0.29 -14.25 -15.11
N GLY A 322 -0.40 -14.77 -16.36
CA GLY A 322 -1.31 -14.26 -17.38
C GLY A 322 -2.76 -14.73 -17.23
N ASP A 323 -2.97 -15.94 -16.68
CA ASP A 323 -4.22 -16.67 -16.77
C ASP A 323 -5.01 -16.74 -15.44
N GLY A 324 -4.80 -15.82 -14.48
CA GLY A 324 -5.62 -15.81 -13.27
C GLY A 324 -4.96 -15.31 -11.98
N ALA A 325 -3.67 -14.99 -11.98
CA ALA A 325 -3.01 -14.48 -10.77
C ALA A 325 -3.63 -13.15 -10.31
N PHE A 326 -3.96 -12.27 -11.27
CA PHE A 326 -4.67 -11.02 -10.98
C PHE A 326 -6.07 -11.29 -10.41
N ASP A 327 -6.83 -12.25 -10.96
CA ASP A 327 -8.19 -12.56 -10.51
C ASP A 327 -8.19 -13.12 -9.07
N ILE A 328 -7.20 -13.94 -8.71
CA ILE A 328 -7.01 -14.42 -7.33
C ILE A 328 -6.83 -13.24 -6.39
N TRP A 329 -5.95 -12.30 -6.72
CA TRP A 329 -5.76 -11.08 -5.95
C TRP A 329 -7.03 -10.23 -5.90
N ALA A 330 -7.72 -10.02 -7.03
CA ALA A 330 -8.90 -9.18 -7.13
C ALA A 330 -10.04 -9.63 -6.21
N VAL A 331 -10.29 -10.93 -6.11
CA VAL A 331 -11.28 -11.49 -5.18
C VAL A 331 -10.85 -11.27 -3.73
N ILE A 332 -9.57 -11.50 -3.40
CA ILE A 332 -9.04 -11.27 -2.04
C ILE A 332 -9.18 -9.79 -1.68
N ALA A 333 -8.74 -8.89 -2.55
CA ALA A 333 -8.76 -7.46 -2.31
C ALA A 333 -10.20 -6.91 -2.18
N THR A 334 -11.12 -7.35 -3.05
CA THR A 334 -12.51 -6.83 -3.09
C THR A 334 -13.33 -7.32 -1.90
N ASP A 335 -13.40 -8.63 -1.70
CA ASP A 335 -14.16 -9.22 -0.59
C ASP A 335 -13.50 -8.87 0.76
N GLY A 336 -12.15 -8.90 0.80
CA GLY A 336 -11.38 -8.58 1.99
C GLY A 336 -11.53 -7.11 2.42
N ALA A 337 -11.47 -6.16 1.48
CA ALA A 337 -11.67 -4.74 1.78
C ALA A 337 -13.11 -4.46 2.24
N ALA A 338 -14.11 -5.06 1.62
CA ALA A 338 -15.51 -4.91 2.06
C ALA A 338 -15.68 -5.39 3.50
N TYR A 339 -15.12 -6.56 3.85
CA TYR A 339 -15.23 -7.13 5.18
C TYR A 339 -14.37 -6.38 6.20
N GLN A 340 -13.09 -6.17 5.92
CA GLN A 340 -12.16 -5.60 6.89
C GLN A 340 -12.26 -4.08 6.96
N MET A 341 -12.15 -3.37 5.84
CA MET A 341 -12.08 -1.91 5.83
C MET A 341 -13.47 -1.29 6.06
N PHE A 342 -14.53 -1.81 5.44
CA PHE A 342 -15.87 -1.23 5.59
C PHE A 342 -16.63 -1.81 6.78
N ASP A 343 -16.87 -3.12 6.85
CA ASP A 343 -17.63 -3.73 7.95
C ASP A 343 -16.85 -3.75 9.26
N GLY A 344 -15.52 -3.95 9.18
CA GLY A 344 -14.60 -3.99 10.31
C GLY A 344 -13.96 -2.64 10.67
N ASN A 345 -14.39 -1.54 10.06
CA ASN A 345 -13.89 -0.17 10.30
C ASN A 345 -12.35 -0.06 10.26
N GLY A 346 -11.72 -0.63 9.25
CA GLY A 346 -10.28 -0.61 9.05
C GLY A 346 -9.59 -1.83 9.66
N TYR A 347 -9.53 -1.93 10.97
CA TYR A 347 -8.75 -2.97 11.65
C TYR A 347 -9.45 -4.33 11.72
N GLY A 348 -10.77 -4.37 11.58
CA GLY A 348 -11.55 -5.62 11.68
C GLY A 348 -11.59 -6.20 13.11
N LEU A 349 -12.14 -7.40 13.19
CA LEU A 349 -12.23 -8.18 14.44
C LEU A 349 -11.50 -9.53 14.27
N ASN A 350 -11.32 -10.28 15.35
CA ASN A 350 -10.71 -11.61 15.36
C ASN A 350 -9.25 -11.63 14.85
N SER A 351 -8.52 -10.56 15.08
CA SER A 351 -7.13 -10.43 14.71
C SER A 351 -6.28 -10.22 15.96
N LEU A 352 -5.17 -10.93 16.03
CA LEU A 352 -4.11 -10.63 17.00
C LEU A 352 -3.31 -9.43 16.50
N GLY A 353 -2.67 -8.71 17.43
CA GLY A 353 -1.77 -7.62 17.13
C GLY A 353 -2.42 -6.24 17.26
N TYR A 354 -1.76 -5.25 16.66
CA TYR A 354 -2.12 -3.85 16.80
C TYR A 354 -3.51 -3.54 16.23
N THR A 355 -4.30 -2.84 17.03
CA THR A 355 -5.57 -2.23 16.63
C THR A 355 -5.64 -0.83 17.22
N ASP A 356 -6.22 0.11 16.50
CA ASP A 356 -6.42 1.50 16.94
C ASP A 356 -7.93 1.74 17.12
N PRO A 357 -8.43 1.69 18.36
CA PRO A 357 -9.86 1.85 18.62
C PRO A 357 -10.36 3.27 18.31
N GLU A 358 -9.53 4.29 18.49
CA GLU A 358 -9.86 5.68 18.16
C GLU A 358 -10.02 5.86 16.65
N ALA A 359 -9.11 5.28 15.85
CA ALA A 359 -9.23 5.28 14.39
C ALA A 359 -10.48 4.51 13.92
N MET A 360 -10.79 3.36 14.54
CA MET A 360 -12.00 2.60 14.22
C MET A 360 -13.29 3.38 14.51
N GLU A 361 -13.37 4.04 15.64
CA GLU A 361 -14.52 4.86 16.02
C GLU A 361 -14.67 6.07 15.09
N TYR A 362 -13.57 6.80 14.86
CA TYR A 362 -13.54 7.95 13.98
C TYR A 362 -13.94 7.60 12.55
N PHE A 363 -13.33 6.57 11.98
CA PHE A 363 -13.66 6.10 10.63
C PHE A 363 -15.10 5.59 10.54
N SER A 364 -15.58 4.84 11.54
CA SER A 364 -16.98 4.37 11.57
C SER A 364 -18.00 5.52 11.50
N ALA A 365 -17.73 6.62 12.18
CA ALA A 365 -18.58 7.82 12.14
C ALA A 365 -18.39 8.58 10.81
N GLY A 366 -17.14 8.82 10.42
CA GLY A 366 -16.80 9.62 9.24
C GLY A 366 -17.26 8.98 7.93
N ARG A 367 -17.09 7.66 7.73
CA ARG A 367 -17.55 6.99 6.51
C ARG A 367 -19.07 7.02 6.30
N ARG A 368 -19.85 7.16 7.37
CA ARG A 368 -21.30 7.36 7.28
C ARG A 368 -21.66 8.82 7.00
N ALA A 369 -20.94 9.74 7.63
CA ALA A 369 -21.18 11.17 7.44
C ALA A 369 -20.78 11.64 6.04
N HIS A 370 -19.74 11.06 5.46
CA HIS A 370 -19.16 11.43 4.17
C HIS A 370 -19.29 10.33 3.10
N ALA A 371 -20.30 9.46 3.21
CA ALA A 371 -20.48 8.30 2.34
C ALA A 371 -20.50 8.67 0.84
N ASP A 372 -21.16 9.77 0.50
CA ASP A 372 -21.29 10.26 -0.88
C ASP A 372 -20.01 10.94 -1.41
N GLU A 373 -19.07 11.28 -0.53
CA GLU A 373 -17.78 11.87 -0.87
C GLU A 373 -16.66 10.83 -1.08
N ILE A 374 -16.91 9.57 -0.72
CA ILE A 374 -16.00 8.45 -1.02
C ILE A 374 -15.93 8.27 -2.54
N ALA A 375 -14.72 8.13 -3.09
CA ALA A 375 -14.49 8.00 -4.52
C ALA A 375 -15.24 6.80 -5.14
N SER A 376 -15.69 6.94 -6.37
CA SER A 376 -16.60 5.98 -7.01
C SER A 376 -15.99 4.58 -7.19
N ASN A 377 -14.67 4.46 -7.39
CA ASN A 377 -13.96 3.18 -7.43
C ASN A 377 -13.97 2.50 -6.06
N VAL A 378 -13.78 3.23 -4.98
CA VAL A 378 -13.82 2.71 -3.60
C VAL A 378 -15.23 2.25 -3.25
N ARG A 379 -16.26 3.06 -3.60
CA ARG A 379 -17.66 2.65 -3.47
C ARG A 379 -17.96 1.38 -4.27
N HIS A 380 -17.43 1.28 -5.49
CA HIS A 380 -17.58 0.07 -6.33
C HIS A 380 -17.01 -1.17 -5.64
N ILE A 381 -15.82 -1.08 -5.04
CA ILE A 381 -15.19 -2.18 -4.29
C ILE A 381 -16.04 -2.58 -3.09
N ALA A 382 -16.50 -1.61 -2.29
CA ALA A 382 -17.38 -1.87 -1.15
C ALA A 382 -18.68 -2.59 -1.57
N LEU A 383 -19.34 -2.09 -2.60
CA LEU A 383 -20.61 -2.66 -3.11
C LEU A 383 -20.41 -4.06 -3.70
N SER A 384 -19.36 -4.25 -4.51
CA SER A 384 -19.08 -5.53 -5.16
C SER A 384 -18.67 -6.59 -4.14
N GLY A 385 -17.80 -6.25 -3.19
CA GLY A 385 -17.38 -7.17 -2.13
C GLY A 385 -18.54 -7.51 -1.19
N HIS A 386 -19.36 -6.53 -0.78
CA HIS A 386 -20.54 -6.78 0.02
C HIS A 386 -21.54 -7.71 -0.71
N TYR A 387 -21.76 -7.50 -2.01
CA TYR A 387 -22.58 -8.40 -2.83
C TYR A 387 -22.00 -9.82 -2.85
N GLY A 388 -20.69 -9.97 -3.08
CA GLY A 388 -20.00 -11.26 -3.07
C GLY A 388 -20.13 -11.98 -1.72
N LEU A 389 -19.85 -11.27 -0.63
CA LEU A 389 -19.92 -11.80 0.74
C LEU A 389 -21.33 -12.23 1.12
N THR A 390 -22.33 -11.39 0.86
CA THR A 390 -23.73 -11.69 1.24
C THR A 390 -24.35 -12.76 0.34
N ARG A 391 -24.05 -12.73 -0.97
CA ARG A 391 -24.66 -13.67 -1.92
C ARG A 391 -24.02 -15.06 -1.88
N PHE A 392 -22.70 -15.12 -1.63
CA PHE A 392 -21.92 -16.37 -1.71
C PHE A 392 -21.30 -16.77 -0.36
N GLY A 393 -21.61 -16.06 0.73
CA GLY A 393 -21.17 -16.40 2.08
C GLY A 393 -19.64 -16.41 2.25
N GLY A 394 -18.91 -15.55 1.53
CA GLY A 394 -17.45 -15.48 1.58
C GLY A 394 -16.73 -16.69 0.95
N SER A 395 -17.46 -17.61 0.30
CA SER A 395 -16.86 -18.84 -0.25
C SER A 395 -15.86 -18.58 -1.39
N TYR A 396 -16.02 -17.48 -2.14
CA TYR A 396 -15.08 -17.10 -3.19
C TYR A 396 -13.78 -16.53 -2.62
N TYR A 397 -13.85 -15.72 -1.58
CA TYR A 397 -12.66 -15.30 -0.82
C TYR A 397 -11.87 -16.53 -0.33
N ALA A 398 -12.56 -17.48 0.30
CA ALA A 398 -11.93 -18.72 0.79
C ALA A 398 -11.29 -19.54 -0.34
N ARG A 399 -11.94 -19.63 -1.53
CA ARG A 399 -11.37 -20.30 -2.72
C ARG A 399 -10.12 -19.57 -3.20
N ALA A 400 -10.16 -18.25 -3.35
CA ALA A 400 -9.01 -17.44 -3.76
C ALA A 400 -7.83 -17.63 -2.79
N ARG A 401 -8.07 -17.56 -1.46
CA ARG A 401 -7.05 -17.85 -0.44
C ARG A 401 -6.45 -19.27 -0.57
N ARG A 402 -7.23 -20.26 -0.94
CA ARG A 402 -6.75 -21.63 -1.16
C ARG A 402 -5.95 -21.80 -2.45
N LEU A 403 -6.09 -20.91 -3.43
CA LEU A 403 -5.28 -20.89 -4.64
C LEU A 403 -3.90 -20.24 -4.42
N VAL A 404 -3.76 -19.33 -3.44
CA VAL A 404 -2.50 -18.62 -3.16
C VAL A 404 -1.30 -19.56 -2.94
N PRO A 405 -1.38 -20.68 -2.19
CA PRO A 405 -0.24 -21.59 -2.07
C PRO A 405 0.24 -22.19 -3.41
N GLY A 406 -0.68 -22.47 -4.34
CA GLY A 406 -0.35 -22.92 -5.68
C GLY A 406 0.32 -21.83 -6.53
N LEU A 407 -0.17 -20.59 -6.40
CA LEU A 407 0.44 -19.42 -7.04
C LEU A 407 1.86 -19.15 -6.49
N ILE A 408 2.04 -19.22 -5.17
CA ILE A 408 3.35 -19.14 -4.53
C ILE A 408 4.28 -20.22 -5.10
N ALA A 409 3.84 -21.47 -5.13
CA ALA A 409 4.65 -22.59 -5.64
C ALA A 409 5.08 -22.41 -7.10
N ALA A 410 4.24 -21.78 -7.94
CA ALA A 410 4.57 -21.50 -9.34
C ALA A 410 5.71 -20.46 -9.45
N TYR A 411 5.67 -19.38 -8.67
CA TYR A 411 6.76 -18.39 -8.63
C TYR A 411 8.02 -18.97 -7.97
N ASP A 412 7.89 -19.69 -6.85
CA ASP A 412 9.03 -20.31 -6.16
C ASP A 412 9.75 -21.33 -7.07
N ALA A 413 9.02 -22.10 -7.89
CA ALA A 413 9.60 -23.03 -8.85
C ALA A 413 10.43 -22.31 -9.93
N ALA A 414 9.94 -21.21 -10.46
CA ALA A 414 10.69 -20.38 -11.40
C ALA A 414 11.92 -19.73 -10.73
N LEU A 415 11.76 -19.21 -9.52
CA LEU A 415 12.84 -18.63 -8.73
C LEU A 415 13.87 -19.65 -8.20
N ALA A 416 13.61 -20.94 -8.29
CA ALA A 416 14.64 -21.95 -8.07
C ALA A 416 15.64 -22.03 -9.23
N GLU A 417 15.19 -21.74 -10.46
CA GLU A 417 16.02 -21.74 -11.66
C GLU A 417 16.72 -20.40 -11.91
N VAL A 418 16.12 -19.30 -11.48
CA VAL A 418 16.67 -17.93 -11.57
C VAL A 418 16.69 -17.25 -10.19
N ASP A 419 17.47 -16.18 -10.05
CA ASP A 419 17.60 -15.47 -8.78
C ASP A 419 16.56 -14.37 -8.64
N VAL A 420 16.19 -13.75 -9.77
CA VAL A 420 15.14 -12.74 -9.87
C VAL A 420 14.33 -12.88 -11.15
N LEU A 421 13.06 -12.46 -11.10
CA LEU A 421 12.20 -12.27 -12.28
C LEU A 421 12.16 -10.79 -12.63
N VAL A 422 12.08 -10.46 -13.94
CA VAL A 422 11.98 -9.09 -14.42
C VAL A 422 10.86 -8.95 -15.45
N MET A 423 10.15 -7.79 -15.37
CA MET A 423 9.07 -7.40 -16.29
C MET A 423 8.81 -5.90 -16.19
N PRO A 424 8.03 -5.28 -17.10
CA PRO A 424 7.52 -3.94 -16.89
C PRO A 424 6.70 -3.84 -15.58
N THR A 425 6.92 -2.81 -14.77
CA THR A 425 6.08 -2.59 -13.57
C THR A 425 4.64 -2.31 -13.98
N ILE A 426 4.45 -1.34 -14.87
CA ILE A 426 3.19 -1.08 -15.57
C ILE A 426 3.50 -1.24 -17.07
N PRO A 427 2.76 -2.05 -17.81
CA PRO A 427 3.11 -2.39 -19.20
C PRO A 427 2.69 -1.33 -20.22
N PHE A 428 2.32 -0.11 -19.78
CA PHE A 428 1.91 1.01 -20.62
C PHE A 428 2.29 2.36 -19.99
N LEU A 429 2.25 3.41 -20.78
CA LEU A 429 2.59 4.77 -20.36
C LEU A 429 1.47 5.40 -19.50
N PRO A 430 1.80 6.43 -18.67
CA PRO A 430 0.80 7.19 -17.94
C PRO A 430 -0.34 7.67 -18.84
N GLY A 431 -1.57 7.44 -18.41
CA GLY A 431 -2.76 8.05 -19.01
C GLY A 431 -2.88 9.53 -18.66
N ARG A 432 -3.75 10.26 -19.38
CA ARG A 432 -4.09 11.65 -19.03
C ARG A 432 -4.62 11.72 -17.59
N LEU A 433 -4.26 12.78 -16.88
CA LEU A 433 -4.82 13.07 -15.57
C LEU A 433 -6.33 13.32 -15.72
N LEU A 434 -7.13 12.56 -15.02
CA LEU A 434 -8.59 12.65 -15.08
C LEU A 434 -9.11 13.67 -14.07
N ASP A 435 -10.25 14.29 -14.40
CA ASP A 435 -11.00 15.14 -13.51
C ASP A 435 -12.14 14.31 -12.84
N PRO A 436 -12.09 14.10 -11.52
CA PRO A 436 -13.10 13.29 -10.82
C PRO A 436 -14.53 13.86 -10.94
N ALA A 437 -14.69 15.18 -11.19
CA ALA A 437 -16.00 15.79 -11.32
C ALA A 437 -16.70 15.44 -12.65
N THR A 438 -15.96 15.07 -13.67
CA THR A 438 -16.47 14.81 -15.03
C THR A 438 -16.25 13.38 -15.50
N THR A 439 -15.40 12.61 -14.84
CA THR A 439 -15.07 11.22 -15.19
C THR A 439 -16.22 10.28 -14.80
N SER A 440 -16.60 9.38 -15.70
CA SER A 440 -17.62 8.36 -15.41
C SER A 440 -17.13 7.37 -14.33
N ILE A 441 -18.08 6.71 -13.65
CA ILE A 441 -17.73 5.65 -12.67
C ILE A 441 -16.91 4.54 -13.37
N SER A 442 -17.30 4.14 -14.57
CA SER A 442 -16.61 3.09 -15.33
C SER A 442 -15.17 3.47 -15.66
N ASP A 443 -14.95 4.71 -16.12
CA ASP A 443 -13.60 5.20 -16.46
C ASP A 443 -12.76 5.38 -15.20
N THR A 444 -13.35 5.83 -14.09
CA THR A 444 -12.68 5.92 -12.78
C THR A 444 -12.21 4.55 -12.31
N VAL A 445 -13.08 3.54 -12.36
CA VAL A 445 -12.73 2.15 -11.98
C VAL A 445 -11.66 1.58 -12.90
N ALA A 446 -11.78 1.80 -14.21
CA ALA A 446 -10.77 1.35 -15.17
C ALA A 446 -9.40 1.99 -14.95
N ALA A 447 -9.33 3.30 -14.71
CA ALA A 447 -8.09 4.00 -14.41
C ALA A 447 -7.49 3.59 -13.05
N ALA A 448 -8.35 3.37 -12.03
CA ALA A 448 -7.93 2.99 -10.69
C ALA A 448 -7.36 1.56 -10.61
N LEU A 449 -7.91 0.61 -11.37
CA LEU A 449 -7.56 -0.82 -11.28
C LEU A 449 -6.77 -1.35 -12.49
N GLY A 450 -6.72 -0.61 -13.60
CA GLY A 450 -6.09 -1.07 -14.84
C GLY A 450 -4.57 -1.19 -14.80
N THR A 451 -3.90 -0.55 -13.83
CA THR A 451 -2.44 -0.54 -13.70
C THR A 451 -1.86 -1.76 -12.97
N LEU A 452 -2.69 -2.60 -12.35
CA LEU A 452 -2.32 -3.57 -11.32
C LEU A 452 -1.82 -4.93 -11.84
N PHE A 453 -1.94 -5.22 -13.13
CA PHE A 453 -1.81 -6.57 -13.69
C PHE A 453 -0.49 -7.26 -13.31
N ASN A 454 0.66 -6.62 -13.51
CA ASN A 454 1.97 -7.20 -13.20
C ASN A 454 2.32 -7.13 -11.71
N THR A 455 1.72 -6.20 -10.96
CA THR A 455 2.13 -5.94 -9.57
C THR A 455 1.33 -6.72 -8.53
N ALA A 456 0.00 -6.78 -8.70
CA ALA A 456 -0.93 -7.34 -7.71
C ALA A 456 -0.72 -8.83 -7.36
N PRO A 457 -0.29 -9.70 -8.28
CA PRO A 457 0.02 -11.09 -7.94
C PRO A 457 1.04 -11.25 -6.82
N PHE A 458 2.02 -10.34 -6.75
CA PHE A 458 3.09 -10.37 -5.74
C PHE A 458 2.67 -9.80 -4.38
N ASP A 459 1.51 -9.14 -4.29
CA ASP A 459 0.88 -8.83 -3.01
C ASP A 459 0.17 -10.05 -2.44
N ALA A 460 -0.57 -10.78 -3.29
CA ALA A 460 -1.24 -12.02 -2.88
C ALA A 460 -0.26 -13.12 -2.43
N THR A 461 0.93 -13.19 -3.04
CA THR A 461 1.94 -14.21 -2.75
C THR A 461 3.00 -13.76 -1.75
N GLY A 462 3.10 -12.46 -1.49
CA GLY A 462 4.06 -11.88 -0.55
C GLY A 462 5.52 -11.86 -1.02
N HIS A 463 5.81 -12.12 -2.31
CA HIS A 463 7.16 -12.00 -2.86
C HIS A 463 7.62 -10.54 -2.88
N PRO A 464 8.90 -10.24 -2.53
CA PRO A 464 9.43 -8.89 -2.61
C PRO A 464 9.54 -8.43 -4.07
N GLY A 465 9.31 -7.14 -4.30
CA GLY A 465 9.47 -6.56 -5.63
C GLY A 465 9.86 -5.09 -5.57
N ILE A 466 10.80 -4.71 -6.40
CA ILE A 466 11.27 -3.33 -6.55
C ILE A 466 10.98 -2.84 -7.96
N SER A 467 10.50 -1.60 -8.09
CA SER A 467 10.46 -0.89 -9.36
C SER A 467 11.63 0.07 -9.44
N VAL A 468 12.38 0.02 -10.54
CA VAL A 468 13.48 0.94 -10.84
C VAL A 468 13.25 1.60 -12.17
N PRO A 469 13.67 2.87 -12.37
CA PRO A 469 13.51 3.56 -13.66
C PRO A 469 14.30 2.85 -14.77
N ALA A 470 13.61 2.42 -15.83
CA ALA A 470 14.22 1.79 -17.01
C ALA A 470 14.64 2.80 -18.08
N GLY A 471 13.96 3.95 -18.13
CA GLY A 471 14.20 4.99 -19.13
C GLY A 471 12.96 5.87 -19.32
N LEU A 472 12.96 6.63 -20.42
CA LEU A 472 11.87 7.52 -20.81
C LEU A 472 11.31 7.11 -22.18
N VAL A 473 9.99 7.12 -22.31
CA VAL A 473 9.28 7.05 -23.60
C VAL A 473 8.39 8.30 -23.70
N ASP A 474 8.53 9.06 -24.76
CA ASP A 474 7.85 10.35 -24.96
C ASP A 474 8.04 11.34 -23.78
N GLY A 475 9.19 11.28 -23.10
CA GLY A 475 9.50 12.12 -21.94
C GLY A 475 8.81 11.66 -20.63
N LEU A 476 8.13 10.51 -20.61
CA LEU A 476 7.49 9.92 -19.46
C LEU A 476 8.28 8.70 -18.94
N PRO A 477 8.45 8.53 -17.63
CA PRO A 477 9.19 7.42 -17.06
C PRO A 477 8.54 6.06 -17.30
N VAL A 478 9.38 5.05 -17.45
CA VAL A 478 9.01 3.62 -17.48
C VAL A 478 9.76 2.90 -16.36
N GLY A 479 9.08 2.06 -15.62
CA GLY A 479 9.66 1.25 -14.54
C GLY A 479 9.85 -0.21 -14.95
N MET A 480 11.03 -0.77 -14.65
CA MET A 480 11.30 -2.20 -14.66
C MET A 480 11.09 -2.75 -13.24
N MET A 481 10.26 -3.79 -13.10
CA MET A 481 10.07 -4.49 -11.85
C MET A 481 11.02 -5.68 -11.75
N VAL A 482 11.69 -5.80 -10.60
CA VAL A 482 12.53 -6.94 -10.21
C VAL A 482 11.87 -7.63 -9.02
N VAL A 483 11.60 -8.92 -9.13
CA VAL A 483 10.94 -9.74 -8.09
C VAL A 483 11.84 -10.88 -7.67
N GLY A 484 11.93 -11.14 -6.37
CA GLY A 484 12.77 -12.20 -5.81
C GLY A 484 12.01 -13.20 -4.93
N ARG A 485 12.77 -14.13 -4.35
CA ARG A 485 12.25 -15.09 -3.36
C ARG A 485 11.77 -14.36 -2.10
N ARG A 486 10.78 -14.91 -1.45
CA ARG A 486 10.33 -14.39 -0.15
C ARG A 486 11.47 -14.44 0.86
N PHE A 487 11.64 -13.34 1.60
CA PHE A 487 12.73 -13.09 2.56
C PHE A 487 14.13 -13.09 1.95
N ASP A 488 14.22 -12.91 0.61
CA ASP A 488 15.47 -12.66 -0.10
C ASP A 488 15.46 -11.28 -0.79
N ASP A 489 15.01 -10.30 -0.05
CA ASP A 489 14.96 -8.88 -0.45
C ASP A 489 16.37 -8.35 -0.79
N ALA A 490 17.40 -8.91 -0.16
CA ALA A 490 18.80 -8.59 -0.45
C ALA A 490 19.17 -8.87 -1.91
N THR A 491 18.75 -10.02 -2.48
CA THR A 491 19.00 -10.35 -3.89
C THR A 491 18.25 -9.42 -4.84
N VAL A 492 17.04 -9.00 -4.47
CA VAL A 492 16.25 -8.01 -5.24
C VAL A 492 16.97 -6.66 -5.28
N LEU A 493 17.44 -6.18 -4.12
CA LEU A 493 18.21 -4.93 -4.01
C LEU A 493 19.55 -5.00 -4.75
N ARG A 494 20.26 -6.14 -4.68
CA ARG A 494 21.49 -6.37 -5.45
C ARG A 494 21.26 -6.24 -6.96
N ALA A 495 20.21 -6.87 -7.48
CA ALA A 495 19.88 -6.81 -8.90
C ALA A 495 19.51 -5.39 -9.32
N ALA A 496 18.67 -4.71 -8.54
CA ALA A 496 18.24 -3.35 -8.78
C ALA A 496 19.40 -2.33 -8.73
N ALA A 497 20.23 -2.40 -7.69
CA ALA A 497 21.40 -1.52 -7.54
C ALA A 497 22.45 -1.77 -8.63
N GLY A 498 22.61 -3.03 -9.04
CA GLY A 498 23.47 -3.37 -10.16
C GLY A 498 22.98 -2.79 -11.47
N PHE A 499 21.66 -2.84 -11.71
CA PHE A 499 21.05 -2.16 -12.87
C PHE A 499 21.26 -0.64 -12.81
N GLU A 500 20.99 -0.01 -11.68
CA GLU A 500 21.20 1.44 -11.48
C GLU A 500 22.64 1.88 -11.78
N ARG A 501 23.64 1.08 -11.40
CA ARG A 501 25.05 1.35 -11.75
C ARG A 501 25.35 1.25 -13.23
N VAL A 502 24.71 0.33 -13.94
CA VAL A 502 24.90 0.13 -15.39
C VAL A 502 24.18 1.19 -16.19
N SER A 503 22.94 1.54 -15.83
CA SER A 503 22.14 2.55 -16.51
C SER A 503 22.60 3.99 -16.18
N GLY A 504 23.31 4.17 -15.07
CA GLY A 504 23.65 5.48 -14.54
C GLY A 504 22.49 6.14 -13.77
N PRO A 505 22.73 7.32 -13.19
CA PRO A 505 21.71 8.02 -12.41
C PRO A 505 20.54 8.43 -13.30
N PHE A 506 19.32 8.16 -12.82
CA PHE A 506 18.12 8.61 -13.52
C PHE A 506 17.91 10.12 -13.28
N PRO A 507 17.52 10.89 -14.30
CA PRO A 507 17.29 12.32 -14.12
C PRO A 507 16.09 12.59 -13.20
N THR A 508 16.12 13.72 -12.51
CA THR A 508 14.94 14.26 -11.80
C THR A 508 13.94 14.83 -12.80
N ALA A 509 12.69 14.94 -12.39
CA ALA A 509 11.67 15.61 -13.19
C ALA A 509 12.08 17.08 -13.45
N PRO A 510 11.74 17.64 -14.63
CA PRO A 510 12.17 18.96 -15.06
C PRO A 510 11.59 20.13 -14.24
#